data_3cff4cbfacd981786cfd4ad13ee3ddaa
#
_entry.id   3cff4cbfacd981786cfd4ad13ee3ddaa
#
_cell.length_a   1.000
_cell.length_b   1.000
_cell.length_c   1.000
_cell.angle_alpha   90.00
_cell.angle_beta   90.00
_cell.angle_gamma   90.00
#
_symmetry.space_group_name_H-M   'P 1'
#
loop_
_entity.id
_entity.type
_entity.pdbx_description
1 polymer ?
#
loop_
_entity_poly.entity_id
_entity_poly.type
_entity_poly.pdbx_seq_one_letter_code
_entity_poly.pdbx_strand_id
1 'polypeptide(L)'
;MRVMRRKVGAAAPIWVAAAFSVREHDGFCRFMVNVSVSSNNIEQQLAKANSRLKAAIAALAPKHKGGEIEEYHASNEEVLRLQRELADSKNEPYAVPCDFPVKWDVGAPLPFLLCSDYRTFLTFYISERDANWDGTYVKVVNPASTEKVSLCLVTFKGCASAKLGHPNDEAQRGHLLAGRGLKGYSAQIVKNSPWLKEVAKTNSAHPHDDAKVWTLLNHYVFWFHDSTFECLAKSYEVEVSAETMPDLLKRVQAKLLE
;
A
#
# COMPACT_ATOMS: atom_id res chain seq x y z
N MET A 1 -26.24 -10.91 -5.43
CA MET A 1 -25.21 -10.54 -4.46
C MET A 1 -24.08 -11.56 -4.55
N ARG A 2 -22.96 -11.21 -5.17
CA ARG A 2 -21.84 -12.14 -5.39
C ARG A 2 -20.73 -11.76 -4.42
N VAL A 3 -20.60 -12.52 -3.34
CA VAL A 3 -19.53 -12.36 -2.35
C VAL A 3 -18.30 -13.06 -2.87
N MET A 4 -17.28 -12.32 -3.31
CA MET A 4 -15.96 -12.88 -3.58
C MET A 4 -15.16 -12.89 -2.28
N ARG A 5 -15.07 -14.05 -1.62
CA ARG A 5 -14.15 -14.27 -0.50
C ARG A 5 -12.85 -14.85 -1.03
N ARG A 6 -11.80 -14.05 -1.15
CA ARG A 6 -10.45 -14.56 -1.29
C ARG A 6 -9.72 -14.44 0.04
N LYS A 7 -9.33 -15.57 0.62
CA LYS A 7 -8.35 -15.63 1.70
C LYS A 7 -6.97 -15.44 1.08
N VAL A 8 -6.33 -14.31 1.38
CA VAL A 8 -4.91 -14.13 1.07
C VAL A 8 -4.12 -14.72 2.23
N GLY A 9 -3.74 -15.98 2.12
CA GLY A 9 -2.77 -16.60 3.01
C GLY A 9 -1.38 -16.06 2.67
N ALA A 10 -0.72 -15.45 3.63
CA ALA A 10 0.69 -15.09 3.50
C ALA A 10 1.52 -16.37 3.41
N ALA A 11 2.09 -16.67 2.26
CA ALA A 11 3.14 -17.67 2.13
C ALA A 11 4.39 -17.15 2.84
N ALA A 12 4.72 -17.72 3.99
CA ALA A 12 5.98 -17.44 4.67
C ALA A 12 7.14 -18.04 3.87
N PRO A 13 8.22 -17.28 3.59
CA PRO A 13 9.43 -17.86 3.03
C PRO A 13 10.08 -18.77 4.08
N ILE A 14 10.37 -20.00 3.69
CA ILE A 14 11.15 -20.96 4.48
C ILE A 14 12.60 -20.48 4.52
N TRP A 15 13.02 -19.95 5.67
CA TRP A 15 14.43 -19.68 5.95
C TRP A 15 15.09 -20.96 6.46
N VAL A 16 15.96 -21.54 5.66
CA VAL A 16 16.87 -22.59 6.10
C VAL A 16 17.93 -21.93 6.98
N ALA A 17 17.88 -22.20 8.28
CA ALA A 17 18.92 -21.78 9.22
C ALA A 17 20.17 -22.65 9.01
N ALA A 18 21.17 -22.13 8.32
CA ALA A 18 22.50 -22.69 8.34
C ALA A 18 23.24 -22.15 9.57
N ALA A 19 23.51 -23.04 10.53
CA ALA A 19 24.37 -22.73 11.66
C ALA A 19 25.82 -22.55 11.19
N PHE A 20 26.35 -21.34 11.29
CA PHE A 20 27.78 -21.07 11.09
C PHE A 20 28.44 -20.73 12.42
N SER A 21 29.44 -21.54 12.76
CA SER A 21 30.40 -21.27 13.82
C SER A 21 31.25 -20.05 13.46
N VAL A 22 31.15 -19.02 14.28
CA VAL A 22 31.81 -17.72 14.05
C VAL A 22 33.23 -17.77 14.59
N ARG A 23 34.23 -17.62 13.72
CA ARG A 23 35.51 -17.04 14.08
C ARG A 23 35.38 -15.52 13.94
N GLU A 24 35.44 -14.84 15.08
CA GLU A 24 35.34 -13.37 15.14
C GLU A 24 36.58 -12.71 14.55
N HIS A 25 36.44 -11.77 13.69
CA HIS A 25 37.04 -10.50 13.37
C HIS A 25 37.18 -10.14 11.87
N ASP A 26 37.19 -11.09 10.93
CA ASP A 26 37.36 -10.72 9.49
C ASP A 26 36.03 -10.65 8.69
N GLY A 27 34.94 -11.18 9.24
CA GLY A 27 33.66 -11.28 8.54
C GLY A 27 32.87 -9.96 8.44
N PHE A 28 33.00 -9.10 9.44
CA PHE A 28 32.19 -7.87 9.53
C PHE A 28 32.60 -6.82 8.49
N CYS A 29 33.91 -6.64 8.29
CA CYS A 29 34.41 -5.72 7.26
C CYS A 29 34.08 -6.18 5.83
N ARG A 30 34.15 -7.50 5.57
CA ARG A 30 33.84 -8.06 4.25
C ARG A 30 32.35 -8.02 3.91
N PHE A 31 31.47 -8.18 4.91
CA PHE A 31 30.02 -8.04 4.77
C PHE A 31 29.63 -6.60 4.47
N MET A 32 30.18 -5.63 5.20
CA MET A 32 29.94 -4.20 4.99
C MET A 32 30.42 -3.71 3.62
N VAL A 33 31.58 -4.19 3.16
CA VAL A 33 32.11 -3.85 1.83
C VAL A 33 31.22 -4.42 0.72
N ASN A 34 30.75 -5.66 0.83
CA ASN A 34 29.86 -6.27 -0.17
C ASN A 34 28.49 -5.58 -0.24
N VAL A 35 27.92 -5.16 0.89
CA VAL A 35 26.66 -4.41 0.94
C VAL A 35 26.82 -3.04 0.29
N SER A 36 27.93 -2.33 0.54
CA SER A 36 28.17 -1.01 -0.05
C SER A 36 28.38 -1.05 -1.57
N VAL A 37 29.10 -2.06 -2.08
CA VAL A 37 29.29 -2.25 -3.52
C VAL A 37 27.99 -2.59 -4.23
N SER A 38 27.12 -3.41 -3.61
CA SER A 38 25.80 -3.72 -4.13
C SER A 38 24.91 -2.48 -4.18
N SER A 39 24.86 -1.67 -3.12
CA SER A 39 24.06 -0.45 -3.04
C SER A 39 24.50 0.58 -4.09
N ASN A 40 25.79 0.81 -4.29
CA ASN A 40 26.30 1.73 -5.31
C ASN A 40 25.88 1.31 -6.72
N ASN A 41 25.85 0.01 -7.02
CA ASN A 41 25.38 -0.50 -8.32
C ASN A 41 23.88 -0.24 -8.50
N ILE A 42 23.06 -0.48 -7.46
CA ILE A 42 21.62 -0.21 -7.50
C ILE A 42 21.36 1.30 -7.68
N GLU A 43 22.10 2.18 -7.01
CA GLU A 43 21.99 3.62 -7.18
C GLU A 43 22.29 4.08 -8.61
N GLN A 44 23.31 3.51 -9.25
CA GLN A 44 23.62 3.80 -10.66
C GLN A 44 22.50 3.32 -11.60
N GLN A 45 21.96 2.13 -11.36
CA GLN A 45 20.81 1.61 -12.14
C GLN A 45 19.57 2.49 -11.94
N LEU A 46 19.29 2.92 -10.72
CA LEU A 46 18.17 3.81 -10.40
C LEU A 46 18.32 5.17 -11.09
N ALA A 47 19.52 5.73 -11.15
CA ALA A 47 19.78 6.97 -11.87
C ALA A 47 19.50 6.83 -13.38
N LYS A 48 19.89 5.72 -14.00
CA LYS A 48 19.57 5.42 -15.41
C LYS A 48 18.07 5.21 -15.62
N ALA A 49 17.40 4.46 -14.74
CA ALA A 49 15.96 4.24 -14.81
C ALA A 49 15.17 5.55 -14.67
N ASN A 50 15.57 6.44 -13.75
CA ASN A 50 14.96 7.76 -13.60
C ASN A 50 15.13 8.62 -14.86
N SER A 51 16.29 8.55 -15.52
CA SER A 51 16.53 9.27 -16.78
C SER A 51 15.63 8.74 -17.90
N ARG A 52 15.44 7.42 -17.97
CA ARG A 52 14.52 6.77 -18.92
C ARG A 52 13.06 7.15 -18.65
N LEU A 53 12.63 7.12 -17.37
CA LEU A 53 11.29 7.54 -16.97
C LEU A 53 11.04 9.01 -17.34
N LYS A 54 12.01 9.89 -17.08
CA LYS A 54 11.90 11.31 -17.47
C LYS A 54 11.73 11.49 -18.98
N ALA A 55 12.45 10.71 -19.79
CA ALA A 55 12.30 10.71 -21.25
C ALA A 55 10.94 10.18 -21.68
N ALA A 56 10.45 9.10 -21.06
CA ALA A 56 9.12 8.55 -21.33
C ALA A 56 8.00 9.54 -20.98
N ILE A 57 8.09 10.24 -19.84
CA ILE A 57 7.14 11.31 -19.48
C ILE A 57 7.15 12.44 -20.50
N ALA A 58 8.33 12.86 -20.97
CA ALA A 58 8.45 13.91 -21.98
C ALA A 58 7.87 13.50 -23.35
N ALA A 59 7.89 12.20 -23.67
CA ALA A 59 7.30 11.66 -24.89
C ALA A 59 5.77 11.55 -24.82
N LEU A 60 5.16 11.57 -23.63
CA LEU A 60 3.70 11.60 -23.44
C LEU A 60 3.05 12.96 -23.84
N ALA A 61 3.59 13.69 -24.83
CA ALA A 61 3.02 14.95 -25.31
C ALA A 61 1.66 14.74 -26.03
N PRO A 62 0.84 15.79 -26.25
CA PRO A 62 -0.65 15.75 -26.36
C PRO A 62 -1.28 14.94 -27.48
N LYS A 63 -0.54 14.13 -28.23
CA LYS A 63 -1.07 13.18 -29.24
C LYS A 63 -0.43 11.82 -29.04
N HIS A 64 -0.99 11.05 -28.10
CA HIS A 64 -0.51 9.70 -27.76
C HIS A 64 -0.61 8.73 -28.95
N LYS A 65 0.50 8.13 -29.30
CA LYS A 65 0.58 6.92 -30.12
C LYS A 65 0.87 5.79 -29.17
N GLY A 66 -0.02 4.78 -29.05
CA GLY A 66 -0.08 3.74 -28.02
C GLY A 66 1.20 3.25 -27.32
N GLY A 67 2.35 3.11 -28.01
CA GLY A 67 3.59 2.60 -27.42
C GLY A 67 4.29 3.50 -26.39
N GLU A 68 3.92 4.78 -26.28
CA GLU A 68 4.50 5.73 -25.34
C GLU A 68 3.97 5.50 -23.91
N ILE A 69 2.73 5.03 -23.79
CA ILE A 69 2.09 4.72 -22.51
C ILE A 69 2.70 3.46 -21.90
N GLU A 70 2.93 2.43 -22.72
CA GLU A 70 3.59 1.19 -22.31
C GLU A 70 5.02 1.45 -21.84
N GLU A 71 5.78 2.29 -22.57
CA GLU A 71 7.14 2.68 -22.18
C GLU A 71 7.15 3.44 -20.85
N TYR A 72 6.20 4.38 -20.64
CA TYR A 72 6.04 5.07 -19.38
C TYR A 72 5.77 4.07 -18.23
N HIS A 73 4.82 3.16 -18.40
CA HIS A 73 4.50 2.16 -17.38
C HIS A 73 5.69 1.25 -17.06
N ALA A 74 6.38 0.75 -18.09
CA ALA A 74 7.56 -0.10 -17.91
C ALA A 74 8.69 0.63 -17.17
N SER A 75 8.98 1.87 -17.56
CA SER A 75 10.00 2.70 -16.95
C SER A 75 9.67 3.05 -15.50
N ASN A 76 8.40 3.34 -15.20
CA ASN A 76 7.93 3.63 -13.84
C ASN A 76 8.01 2.40 -12.92
N GLU A 77 7.58 1.23 -13.38
CA GLU A 77 7.71 -0.01 -12.59
C GLU A 77 9.17 -0.38 -12.32
N GLU A 78 10.07 -0.14 -13.28
CA GLU A 78 11.51 -0.35 -13.09
C GLU A 78 12.10 0.58 -12.01
N VAL A 79 11.73 1.87 -12.02
CA VAL A 79 12.12 2.82 -10.98
C VAL A 79 11.62 2.36 -9.62
N LEU A 80 10.33 2.00 -9.51
CA LEU A 80 9.75 1.53 -8.25
C LEU A 80 10.42 0.25 -7.74
N ARG A 81 10.79 -0.68 -8.63
CA ARG A 81 11.52 -1.91 -8.29
C ARG A 81 12.88 -1.58 -7.69
N LEU A 82 13.68 -0.74 -8.37
CA LEU A 82 15.01 -0.36 -7.92
C LEU A 82 14.99 0.46 -6.62
N GLN A 83 13.97 1.29 -6.42
CA GLN A 83 13.77 2.00 -5.15
C GLN A 83 13.56 1.02 -3.99
N ARG A 84 12.77 -0.04 -4.19
CA ARG A 84 12.55 -1.09 -3.18
C ARG A 84 13.84 -1.85 -2.87
N GLU A 85 14.56 -2.26 -3.89
CA GLU A 85 15.83 -2.97 -3.74
C GLU A 85 16.88 -2.13 -3.00
N LEU A 86 16.97 -0.84 -3.31
CA LEU A 86 17.88 0.07 -2.64
C LEU A 86 17.50 0.25 -1.16
N ALA A 87 16.22 0.46 -0.87
CA ALA A 87 15.74 0.63 0.49
C ALA A 87 15.92 -0.66 1.32
N ASP A 88 15.65 -1.83 0.72
CA ASP A 88 15.87 -3.11 1.38
C ASP A 88 17.36 -3.33 1.70
N SER A 89 18.25 -3.03 0.76
CA SER A 89 19.71 -3.14 0.98
C SER A 89 20.23 -2.26 2.13
N LYS A 90 19.50 -1.18 2.43
CA LYS A 90 19.80 -0.23 3.53
C LYS A 90 18.98 -0.52 4.80
N ASN A 91 18.16 -1.59 4.80
CA ASN A 91 17.21 -1.90 5.88
C ASN A 91 16.26 -0.73 6.21
N GLU A 92 15.92 0.08 5.21
CA GLU A 92 14.98 1.17 5.29
C GLU A 92 13.55 0.70 5.03
N PRO A 93 12.51 1.44 5.47
CA PRO A 93 11.13 1.12 5.13
C PRO A 93 10.87 1.30 3.63
N TYR A 94 10.12 0.38 3.02
CA TYR A 94 9.72 0.47 1.61
C TYR A 94 8.35 -0.16 1.36
N ALA A 95 7.69 0.29 0.29
CA ALA A 95 6.35 -0.16 -0.06
C ALA A 95 6.41 -1.22 -1.18
N VAL A 96 5.72 -2.35 -0.98
CA VAL A 96 5.54 -3.38 -2.00
C VAL A 96 4.08 -3.48 -2.39
N PRO A 97 3.74 -3.82 -3.65
CA PRO A 97 2.36 -4.01 -4.09
C PRO A 97 1.64 -5.03 -3.21
N CYS A 98 0.37 -4.74 -2.91
CA CYS A 98 -0.56 -5.67 -2.32
C CYS A 98 -1.50 -6.19 -3.41
N ASP A 99 -1.79 -7.50 -3.42
CA ASP A 99 -2.79 -8.08 -4.33
C ASP A 99 -4.19 -7.67 -3.87
N PHE A 100 -4.60 -6.46 -4.28
CA PHE A 100 -5.88 -5.87 -3.92
C PHE A 100 -6.86 -5.99 -5.10
N PRO A 101 -8.06 -6.59 -4.91
CA PRO A 101 -8.89 -7.05 -6.03
C PRO A 101 -9.66 -5.95 -6.76
N VAL A 102 -9.67 -4.72 -6.24
CA VAL A 102 -10.43 -3.61 -6.84
C VAL A 102 -9.57 -2.37 -7.02
N LYS A 103 -9.91 -1.55 -7.99
CA LYS A 103 -9.36 -0.21 -8.16
C LYS A 103 -10.40 0.79 -7.68
N TRP A 104 -9.96 1.77 -6.91
CA TRP A 104 -10.86 2.86 -6.48
C TRP A 104 -10.92 4.00 -7.47
N ASP A 105 -11.91 4.84 -7.31
CA ASP A 105 -12.02 6.06 -8.08
C ASP A 105 -10.83 6.98 -7.82
N VAL A 106 -10.22 7.50 -8.88
CA VAL A 106 -9.01 8.32 -8.77
C VAL A 106 -9.34 9.75 -8.34
N GLY A 107 -10.51 10.27 -8.74
CA GLY A 107 -10.91 11.64 -8.46
C GLY A 107 -11.60 11.79 -7.10
N ALA A 108 -12.50 10.88 -6.76
CA ALA A 108 -13.34 10.98 -5.57
C ALA A 108 -13.55 9.62 -4.86
N PRO A 109 -12.50 8.98 -4.36
CA PRO A 109 -12.62 7.71 -3.65
C PRO A 109 -13.37 7.85 -2.31
N LEU A 110 -13.33 9.03 -1.68
CA LEU A 110 -14.01 9.41 -0.45
C LEU A 110 -14.00 8.29 0.61
N PRO A 111 -12.84 7.92 1.14
CA PRO A 111 -12.74 6.82 2.09
C PRO A 111 -13.33 7.18 3.45
N PHE A 112 -14.01 6.21 4.09
CA PHE A 112 -14.48 6.29 5.48
C PHE A 112 -13.82 5.18 6.29
N LEU A 113 -13.28 5.54 7.45
CA LEU A 113 -12.75 4.62 8.44
C LEU A 113 -13.75 4.52 9.60
N LEU A 114 -14.19 3.29 9.90
CA LEU A 114 -15.00 2.97 11.08
C LEU A 114 -14.24 1.92 11.89
N CYS A 115 -13.95 2.20 13.14
CA CYS A 115 -13.21 1.28 13.98
C CYS A 115 -13.70 1.27 15.43
N SER A 116 -13.48 0.13 16.07
CA SER A 116 -13.55 -0.08 17.51
C SER A 116 -12.29 -0.82 17.95
N ASP A 117 -12.17 -1.19 19.22
CA ASP A 117 -11.03 -1.97 19.73
C ASP A 117 -10.87 -3.33 19.05
N TYR A 118 -11.94 -3.87 18.48
CA TYR A 118 -11.97 -5.23 17.92
C TYR A 118 -12.17 -5.28 16.41
N ARG A 119 -12.67 -4.20 15.81
CA ARG A 119 -13.10 -4.20 14.40
C ARG A 119 -12.64 -2.94 13.68
N THR A 120 -12.16 -3.12 12.47
CA THR A 120 -11.72 -2.02 11.61
C THR A 120 -12.24 -2.23 10.20
N PHE A 121 -12.94 -1.23 9.71
CA PHE A 121 -13.56 -1.20 8.38
C PHE A 121 -13.13 0.05 7.64
N LEU A 122 -12.81 -0.13 6.35
CA LEU A 122 -12.57 0.96 5.41
C LEU A 122 -13.55 0.82 4.25
N THR A 123 -14.27 1.88 3.92
CA THR A 123 -15.18 1.91 2.78
C THR A 123 -14.80 3.02 1.82
N PHE A 124 -15.00 2.82 0.52
CA PHE A 124 -14.72 3.83 -0.50
C PHE A 124 -15.41 3.52 -1.82
N TYR A 125 -15.47 4.52 -2.70
CA TYR A 125 -15.98 4.40 -4.06
C TYR A 125 -14.95 3.69 -4.94
N ILE A 126 -15.40 2.69 -5.73
CA ILE A 126 -14.54 2.01 -6.71
C ILE A 126 -14.67 2.66 -8.07
N SER A 127 -13.63 2.51 -8.88
CA SER A 127 -13.62 2.99 -10.26
C SER A 127 -14.62 2.19 -11.08
N GLU A 128 -15.62 2.87 -11.63
CA GLU A 128 -16.55 2.33 -12.61
C GLU A 128 -16.20 2.91 -13.98
N ARG A 129 -16.11 2.03 -14.96
CA ARG A 129 -15.95 2.46 -16.34
C ARG A 129 -17.33 2.87 -16.86
N ASP A 130 -17.57 4.17 -17.03
CA ASP A 130 -18.72 4.65 -17.75
C ASP A 130 -18.48 4.46 -19.26
N ALA A 131 -19.20 3.52 -19.85
CA ALA A 131 -19.07 3.22 -21.30
C ALA A 131 -19.52 4.40 -22.20
N ASN A 132 -20.29 5.32 -21.65
CA ASN A 132 -20.83 6.49 -22.35
C ASN A 132 -20.04 7.77 -22.06
N TRP A 133 -18.97 7.69 -21.27
CA TRP A 133 -18.14 8.85 -20.95
C TRP A 133 -17.34 9.30 -22.18
N ASP A 134 -17.66 10.52 -22.63
CA ASP A 134 -17.04 11.15 -23.80
C ASP A 134 -15.86 12.08 -23.45
N GLY A 135 -15.48 12.16 -22.18
CA GLY A 135 -14.39 13.02 -21.70
C GLY A 135 -14.80 14.47 -21.40
N THR A 136 -16.08 14.83 -21.54
CA THR A 136 -16.55 16.22 -21.43
C THR A 136 -17.15 16.58 -20.09
N TYR A 137 -17.50 15.59 -19.25
CA TYR A 137 -18.10 15.84 -17.94
C TYR A 137 -17.33 15.16 -16.81
N VAL A 138 -17.42 15.77 -15.62
CA VAL A 138 -16.90 15.20 -14.38
C VAL A 138 -18.09 14.72 -13.57
N LYS A 139 -18.09 13.42 -13.20
CA LYS A 139 -19.10 12.88 -12.27
C LYS A 139 -18.79 13.36 -10.86
N VAL A 140 -19.66 14.20 -10.32
CA VAL A 140 -19.56 14.65 -8.92
C VAL A 140 -20.13 13.57 -8.02
N VAL A 141 -19.31 13.08 -7.09
CA VAL A 141 -19.73 12.09 -6.09
C VAL A 141 -20.25 12.82 -4.85
N ASN A 142 -21.50 12.53 -4.46
CA ASN A 142 -22.09 13.00 -3.22
C ASN A 142 -22.30 11.82 -2.26
N PRO A 143 -21.59 11.76 -1.13
CA PRO A 143 -21.75 10.66 -0.16
C PRO A 143 -23.16 10.53 0.44
N ALA A 144 -23.96 11.60 0.42
CA ALA A 144 -25.35 11.58 0.88
C ALA A 144 -26.33 11.20 -0.25
N SER A 145 -25.85 10.86 -1.45
CA SER A 145 -26.71 10.46 -2.56
C SER A 145 -27.50 9.20 -2.24
N THR A 146 -28.72 9.15 -2.76
CA THR A 146 -29.58 7.95 -2.75
C THR A 146 -29.36 7.06 -3.99
N GLU A 147 -28.43 7.45 -4.86
CA GLU A 147 -28.04 6.64 -6.01
C GLU A 147 -27.19 5.46 -5.57
N LYS A 148 -27.51 4.27 -6.07
CA LYS A 148 -26.71 3.07 -5.84
C LYS A 148 -25.52 3.10 -6.77
N VAL A 149 -24.32 2.93 -6.21
CA VAL A 149 -23.04 2.89 -6.91
C VAL A 149 -22.20 1.72 -6.41
N SER A 150 -21.18 1.35 -7.12
CA SER A 150 -20.26 0.31 -6.69
C SER A 150 -19.36 0.82 -5.57
N LEU A 151 -19.45 0.18 -4.42
CA LEU A 151 -18.71 0.50 -3.20
C LEU A 151 -17.85 -0.68 -2.77
N CYS A 152 -16.71 -0.38 -2.17
CA CYS A 152 -15.84 -1.35 -1.54
C CYS A 152 -15.96 -1.26 -0.03
N LEU A 153 -16.07 -2.41 0.62
CA LEU A 153 -15.90 -2.58 2.07
C LEU A 153 -14.69 -3.49 2.31
N VAL A 154 -13.69 -2.96 2.99
CA VAL A 154 -12.54 -3.71 3.49
C VAL A 154 -12.70 -3.95 4.98
N THR A 155 -12.68 -5.21 5.39
CA THR A 155 -12.67 -5.62 6.80
C THR A 155 -11.28 -6.07 7.18
N PHE A 156 -10.60 -5.34 8.04
CA PHE A 156 -9.28 -5.72 8.55
C PHE A 156 -9.41 -6.67 9.73
N LYS A 157 -8.62 -7.75 9.72
CA LYS A 157 -8.62 -8.79 10.76
C LYS A 157 -7.43 -8.60 11.70
N GLY A 158 -7.70 -8.60 13.01
CA GLY A 158 -6.66 -8.42 14.03
C GLY A 158 -5.91 -7.10 13.80
N CYS A 159 -6.62 -6.02 13.58
CA CYS A 159 -6.07 -4.68 13.44
C CYS A 159 -5.67 -4.14 14.80
N ALA A 160 -4.39 -3.83 14.96
CA ALA A 160 -3.85 -3.25 16.19
C ALA A 160 -3.91 -1.72 16.20
N SER A 161 -3.88 -1.09 15.03
CA SER A 161 -3.98 0.38 14.90
C SER A 161 -4.35 0.74 13.47
N ALA A 162 -5.11 1.83 13.30
CA ALA A 162 -5.50 2.37 12.00
C ALA A 162 -5.54 3.89 12.03
N LYS A 163 -5.25 4.53 10.92
CA LYS A 163 -5.33 5.98 10.73
C LYS A 163 -5.79 6.30 9.31
N LEU A 164 -6.57 7.37 9.17
CA LEU A 164 -7.01 7.94 7.90
C LEU A 164 -6.86 9.45 7.99
N GLY A 165 -6.24 10.06 6.99
CA GLY A 165 -6.04 11.50 6.93
C GLY A 165 -4.91 11.89 6.00
N HIS A 166 -4.33 13.07 6.23
CA HIS A 166 -3.16 13.51 5.45
C HIS A 166 -1.96 12.56 5.58
N PRO A 167 -1.08 12.52 4.57
CA PRO A 167 -1.01 13.42 3.42
C PRO A 167 -1.98 13.03 2.29
N ASN A 168 -2.25 14.01 1.41
CA ASN A 168 -2.87 13.82 0.10
C ASN A 168 -1.81 13.45 -0.96
N ASP A 169 -2.23 13.26 -2.21
CA ASP A 169 -1.36 12.88 -3.32
C ASP A 169 -0.35 13.98 -3.70
N GLU A 170 -0.69 15.27 -3.57
CA GLU A 170 0.21 16.39 -3.83
C GLU A 170 1.41 16.41 -2.85
N ALA A 171 1.19 15.95 -1.61
CA ALA A 171 2.19 15.87 -0.57
C ALA A 171 2.98 14.55 -0.55
N GLN A 172 2.80 13.67 -1.53
CA GLN A 172 3.45 12.35 -1.61
C GLN A 172 4.97 12.42 -1.46
N ARG A 173 5.59 13.47 -1.99
CA ARG A 173 7.07 13.67 -1.92
C ARG A 173 7.59 13.83 -0.49
N GLY A 174 6.75 14.27 0.45
CA GLY A 174 7.08 14.39 1.87
C GLY A 174 6.83 13.12 2.68
N HIS A 175 6.24 12.10 2.11
CA HIS A 175 5.95 10.86 2.82
C HIS A 175 7.21 10.05 3.08
N LEU A 176 7.28 9.31 4.21
CA LEU A 176 8.40 8.46 4.60
C LEU A 176 8.82 7.46 3.50
N LEU A 177 7.86 6.98 2.72
CA LEU A 177 8.07 6.01 1.65
C LEU A 177 8.34 6.66 0.27
N ALA A 178 8.44 7.98 0.18
CA ALA A 178 8.78 8.67 -1.06
C ALA A 178 10.16 8.21 -1.56
N GLY A 179 10.24 7.81 -2.83
CA GLY A 179 11.46 7.23 -3.39
C GLY A 179 11.81 5.83 -2.87
N ARG A 180 10.87 5.14 -2.20
CA ARG A 180 11.02 3.80 -1.64
C ARG A 180 9.91 2.86 -2.11
N GLY A 181 9.56 2.94 -3.38
CA GLY A 181 8.58 2.10 -4.04
C GLY A 181 7.12 2.45 -3.79
N LEU A 182 6.82 3.60 -3.15
CA LEU A 182 5.46 4.07 -2.94
C LEU A 182 4.82 4.45 -4.28
N LYS A 183 3.67 3.86 -4.57
CA LYS A 183 2.86 4.11 -5.76
C LYS A 183 1.53 4.73 -5.35
N GLY A 184 1.17 5.85 -5.97
CA GLY A 184 -0.13 6.48 -5.76
C GLY A 184 -1.30 5.60 -6.21
N TYR A 185 -2.47 5.84 -5.66
CA TYR A 185 -3.73 5.18 -6.03
C TYR A 185 -3.66 3.64 -5.99
N SER A 186 -2.96 3.10 -4.99
CA SER A 186 -2.78 1.65 -4.84
C SER A 186 -2.73 1.22 -3.39
N ALA A 187 -3.09 -0.06 -3.15
CA ALA A 187 -2.87 -0.73 -1.88
C ALA A 187 -1.47 -1.35 -1.86
N GLN A 188 -0.74 -1.16 -0.76
CA GLN A 188 0.62 -1.64 -0.61
C GLN A 188 0.87 -2.14 0.81
N ILE A 189 1.93 -2.92 0.98
CA ILE A 189 2.44 -3.36 2.28
C ILE A 189 3.79 -2.69 2.51
N VAL A 190 3.98 -2.10 3.68
CA VAL A 190 5.24 -1.48 4.08
C VAL A 190 6.13 -2.54 4.73
N LYS A 191 7.27 -2.82 4.11
CA LYS A 191 8.33 -3.64 4.67
C LYS A 191 9.23 -2.79 5.58
N ASN A 192 9.88 -3.41 6.55
CA ASN A 192 10.73 -2.74 7.56
C ASN A 192 10.02 -1.59 8.29
N SER A 193 8.69 -1.68 8.47
CA SER A 193 7.84 -0.64 9.01
C SER A 193 8.34 -0.10 10.35
N PRO A 194 8.69 1.21 10.46
CA PRO A 194 9.05 1.83 11.72
C PRO A 194 7.85 1.94 12.67
N TRP A 195 6.64 2.18 12.14
CA TRP A 195 5.43 2.25 12.95
C TRP A 195 5.10 0.91 13.62
N LEU A 196 5.21 -0.21 12.90
CA LEU A 196 5.04 -1.53 13.50
C LEU A 196 6.08 -1.80 14.60
N LYS A 197 7.34 -1.43 14.37
CA LYS A 197 8.42 -1.55 15.37
C LYS A 197 8.15 -0.70 16.62
N GLU A 198 7.66 0.53 16.42
CA GLU A 198 7.30 1.46 17.49
C GLU A 198 6.17 0.92 18.35
N VAL A 199 5.06 0.47 17.73
CA VAL A 199 3.91 -0.08 18.43
C VAL A 199 4.28 -1.36 19.18
N ALA A 200 5.04 -2.27 18.58
CA ALA A 200 5.56 -3.47 19.24
C ALA A 200 6.43 -3.12 20.44
N LYS A 201 7.36 -2.16 20.31
CA LYS A 201 8.22 -1.68 21.39
C LYS A 201 7.40 -1.08 22.54
N THR A 202 6.39 -0.28 22.24
CA THR A 202 5.53 0.32 23.27
C THR A 202 4.79 -0.76 24.05
N ASN A 203 4.25 -1.76 23.36
CA ASN A 203 3.49 -2.84 24.00
C ASN A 203 4.36 -3.83 24.78
N SER A 204 5.65 -3.93 24.48
CA SER A 204 6.58 -4.81 25.21
C SER A 204 6.73 -4.45 26.70
N ALA A 205 6.23 -3.28 27.12
CA ALA A 205 6.11 -2.93 28.55
C ALA A 205 5.01 -3.74 29.28
N HIS A 206 4.08 -4.37 28.54
CA HIS A 206 3.02 -5.17 29.14
C HIS A 206 3.55 -6.53 29.61
N PRO A 207 3.26 -6.97 30.86
CA PRO A 207 3.82 -8.22 31.40
C PRO A 207 3.49 -9.50 30.63
N HIS A 208 2.41 -9.47 29.85
CA HIS A 208 1.92 -10.59 29.02
C HIS A 208 2.06 -10.31 27.53
N ASP A 209 2.96 -9.41 27.11
CA ASP A 209 3.21 -9.16 25.69
C ASP A 209 3.80 -10.43 25.04
N ASP A 210 3.24 -10.82 23.89
CA ASP A 210 3.79 -11.87 23.05
C ASP A 210 4.36 -11.26 21.77
N ALA A 211 5.68 -11.14 21.71
CA ALA A 211 6.39 -10.60 20.56
C ALA A 211 6.02 -11.28 19.22
N LYS A 212 5.53 -12.53 19.24
CA LYS A 212 5.10 -13.26 18.05
C LYS A 212 3.85 -12.64 17.41
N VAL A 213 2.99 -12.02 18.21
CA VAL A 213 1.77 -11.35 17.69
C VAL A 213 2.14 -10.26 16.69
N TRP A 214 3.20 -9.49 16.98
CA TRP A 214 3.65 -8.39 16.13
C TRP A 214 4.24 -8.87 14.81
N THR A 215 4.84 -10.06 14.77
CA THR A 215 5.37 -10.65 13.53
C THR A 215 4.29 -11.11 12.55
N LEU A 216 3.05 -11.26 13.02
CA LEU A 216 1.90 -11.63 12.21
C LEU A 216 1.23 -10.43 11.54
N LEU A 217 1.57 -9.21 11.94
CA LEU A 217 0.96 -8.01 11.41
C LEU A 217 1.70 -7.52 10.16
N ASN A 218 0.93 -7.04 9.21
CA ASN A 218 1.40 -6.26 8.08
C ASN A 218 1.04 -4.80 8.30
N HIS A 219 1.89 -3.90 7.87
CA HIS A 219 1.58 -2.50 7.76
C HIS A 219 1.03 -2.25 6.34
N TYR A 220 -0.28 -2.07 6.23
CA TYR A 220 -0.95 -1.73 4.98
C TYR A 220 -1.00 -0.22 4.79
N VAL A 221 -0.79 0.24 3.55
CA VAL A 221 -1.00 1.63 3.13
C VAL A 221 -1.87 1.66 1.88
N PHE A 222 -2.93 2.47 1.91
CA PHE A 222 -3.84 2.74 0.80
C PHE A 222 -3.75 4.22 0.48
N TRP A 223 -3.25 4.52 -0.72
CA TRP A 223 -3.05 5.89 -1.13
C TRP A 223 -4.23 6.37 -1.97
N PHE A 224 -5.04 7.25 -1.39
CA PHE A 224 -6.17 7.88 -2.05
C PHE A 224 -5.78 9.27 -2.60
N HIS A 225 -6.74 10.01 -3.18
CA HIS A 225 -6.52 11.36 -3.69
C HIS A 225 -6.26 12.35 -2.55
N ASP A 226 -7.24 12.54 -1.67
CA ASP A 226 -7.19 13.56 -0.62
C ASP A 226 -6.64 13.04 0.71
N SER A 227 -6.38 11.74 0.83
CA SER A 227 -5.98 11.12 2.09
C SER A 227 -5.20 9.84 1.88
N THR A 228 -4.52 9.44 2.94
CA THR A 228 -3.85 8.14 3.06
C THR A 228 -4.48 7.38 4.21
N PHE A 229 -4.80 6.12 3.96
CA PHE A 229 -5.16 5.18 5.02
C PHE A 229 -3.98 4.26 5.30
N GLU A 230 -3.68 4.06 6.59
CA GLU A 230 -2.68 3.08 7.01
C GLU A 230 -3.23 2.26 8.18
N CYS A 231 -2.90 0.96 8.24
CA CYS A 231 -3.20 0.13 9.40
C CYS A 231 -2.18 -0.98 9.63
N LEU A 232 -2.11 -1.44 10.88
CA LEU A 232 -1.35 -2.61 11.32
C LEU A 232 -2.33 -3.75 11.55
N ALA A 233 -2.43 -4.70 10.62
CA ALA A 233 -3.40 -5.78 10.68
C ALA A 233 -2.83 -7.11 10.17
N LYS A 234 -3.43 -8.24 10.59
CA LYS A 234 -3.00 -9.57 10.15
C LYS A 234 -3.36 -9.83 8.69
N SER A 235 -4.58 -9.46 8.30
CA SER A 235 -5.11 -9.67 6.95
C SER A 235 -6.32 -8.78 6.72
N TYR A 236 -6.90 -8.85 5.53
CA TYR A 236 -8.15 -8.19 5.19
C TYR A 236 -9.06 -9.08 4.36
N GLU A 237 -10.34 -8.74 4.34
CA GLU A 237 -11.36 -9.28 3.43
C GLU A 237 -11.97 -8.11 2.66
N VAL A 238 -12.31 -8.34 1.40
CA VAL A 238 -12.92 -7.32 0.52
C VAL A 238 -14.30 -7.78 0.09
N GLU A 239 -15.28 -6.90 0.25
CA GLU A 239 -16.64 -7.03 -0.24
C GLU A 239 -16.93 -5.87 -1.20
N VAL A 240 -17.49 -6.17 -2.37
CA VAL A 240 -17.99 -5.17 -3.31
C VAL A 240 -19.50 -5.28 -3.38
N SER A 241 -20.19 -4.15 -3.23
CA SER A 241 -21.66 -4.09 -3.27
C SER A 241 -22.14 -2.90 -4.08
N ALA A 242 -23.34 -3.01 -4.66
CA ALA A 242 -24.03 -1.93 -5.33
C ALA A 242 -25.15 -1.41 -4.39
N GLU A 243 -24.82 -0.37 -3.63
CA GLU A 243 -25.73 0.25 -2.64
C GLU A 243 -25.41 1.74 -2.47
N THR A 244 -26.17 2.46 -1.65
CA THR A 244 -25.83 3.84 -1.31
C THR A 244 -24.75 3.87 -0.23
N MET A 245 -23.91 4.92 -0.20
CA MET A 245 -22.93 5.06 0.89
C MET A 245 -23.61 5.14 2.28
N PRO A 246 -24.72 5.85 2.46
CA PRO A 246 -25.45 5.83 3.73
C PRO A 246 -25.91 4.44 4.18
N ASP A 247 -26.39 3.59 3.25
CA ASP A 247 -26.82 2.22 3.60
C ASP A 247 -25.61 1.34 3.97
N LEU A 248 -24.50 1.46 3.22
CA LEU A 248 -23.26 0.78 3.56
C LEU A 248 -22.76 1.17 4.95
N LEU A 249 -22.70 2.48 5.26
CA LEU A 249 -22.26 2.97 6.57
C LEU A 249 -23.15 2.47 7.71
N LYS A 250 -24.49 2.46 7.53
CA LYS A 250 -25.42 1.85 8.48
C LYS A 250 -25.12 0.38 8.74
N ARG A 251 -24.88 -0.39 7.66
CA ARG A 251 -24.58 -1.81 7.73
C ARG A 251 -23.23 -2.06 8.45
N VAL A 252 -22.24 -1.23 8.19
CA VAL A 252 -20.92 -1.31 8.85
C VAL A 252 -21.04 -0.90 10.33
N GLN A 253 -21.82 0.12 10.65
CA GLN A 253 -22.09 0.52 12.04
C GLN A 253 -22.73 -0.62 12.84
N ALA A 254 -23.68 -1.36 12.27
CA ALA A 254 -24.24 -2.53 12.93
C ALA A 254 -23.17 -3.61 13.20
N LYS A 255 -22.27 -3.85 12.24
CA LYS A 255 -21.13 -4.78 12.40
C LYS A 255 -20.10 -4.35 13.44
N LEU A 256 -20.01 -3.06 13.80
CA LEU A 256 -19.12 -2.60 14.87
C LEU A 256 -19.63 -2.99 16.27
N LEU A 257 -20.95 -3.24 16.40
CA LEU A 257 -21.60 -3.54 17.67
C LEU A 257 -21.74 -5.05 17.93
N GLU A 258 -21.50 -5.90 16.92
CA GLU A 258 -21.45 -7.36 17.05
C GLU A 258 -20.15 -7.83 17.73
#